data_0ddcc44eb18388774d1b4269f45970d3
#
_entry.id   0ddcc44eb18388774d1b4269f45970d3
#
_cell.length_a   1.000
_cell.length_b   1.000
_cell.length_c   1.000
_cell.angle_alpha   90.00
_cell.angle_beta   90.00
_cell.angle_gamma   90.00
#
_symmetry.space_group_name_H-M   'P 1'
#
loop_
_entity.id
_entity.type
_entity.pdbx_description
1 polymer ?
#
loop_
_entity_poly.entity_id
_entity_poly.type
_entity_poly.pdbx_seq_one_letter_code
_entity_poly.pdbx_strand_id
1 'polypeptide(L)' 'MATHFITLNINLGDAQRDLVGAIESALAEQGEPLRWAITQVNSDNQTATVEAVVTTHVNSELL' A
#
# COMPACT_ATOMS: atom_id res chain seq x y z
N MET A 1 12.66 13.37 -5.32
CA MET A 1 11.36 12.71 -5.09
C MET A 1 10.95 11.94 -6.34
N ALA A 2 10.57 10.70 -6.17
CA ALA A 2 10.12 9.87 -7.28
C ALA A 2 8.74 9.32 -6.97
N THR A 3 7.91 9.21 -7.99
CA THR A 3 6.55 8.70 -7.88
C THR A 3 6.51 7.30 -8.48
N HIS A 4 5.92 6.37 -7.76
CA HIS A 4 5.82 4.98 -8.19
C HIS A 4 4.39 4.51 -8.11
N PHE A 5 4.00 3.70 -9.08
CA PHE A 5 2.74 2.99 -9.05
C PHE A 5 3.03 1.57 -8.56
N ILE A 6 2.37 1.17 -7.49
CA ILE A 6 2.62 -0.14 -6.89
C ILE A 6 1.31 -0.90 -6.68
N THR A 7 1.43 -2.22 -6.58
CA THR A 7 0.31 -3.11 -6.31
C THR A 7 0.67 -3.97 -5.11
N LEU A 8 -0.23 -4.04 -4.15
CA LEU A 8 -0.06 -4.85 -2.94
C LEU A 8 -1.24 -5.78 -2.78
N ASN A 9 -0.99 -6.93 -2.16
CA ASN A 9 -2.05 -7.82 -1.71
C ASN A 9 -2.09 -7.79 -0.19
N ILE A 10 -3.26 -7.49 0.35
CA ILE A 10 -3.48 -7.37 1.79
C ILE A 10 -4.30 -8.55 2.26
N ASN A 11 -3.86 -9.19 3.32
CA ASN A 11 -4.60 -10.30 3.93
C ASN A 11 -5.76 -9.76 4.75
N LEU A 12 -6.99 -10.08 4.32
CA LEU A 12 -8.19 -9.58 4.98
C LEU A 12 -8.38 -10.20 6.36
N GLY A 13 -7.90 -11.42 6.55
CA GLY A 13 -7.98 -12.07 7.85
C GLY A 13 -7.17 -11.33 8.91
N ASP A 14 -5.99 -10.87 8.55
CA ASP A 14 -5.13 -10.13 9.47
C ASP A 14 -5.61 -8.70 9.67
N ALA A 15 -6.30 -8.14 8.68
CA ALA A 15 -6.68 -6.74 8.67
C ALA A 15 -8.15 -6.51 9.02
N GLN A 16 -8.85 -7.51 9.52
CA GLN A 16 -10.31 -7.48 9.63
C GLN A 16 -10.84 -6.35 10.50
N ARG A 17 -10.06 -5.82 11.43
CA ARG A 17 -10.50 -4.75 12.32
C ARG A 17 -10.20 -3.36 11.78
N ASP A 18 -9.14 -3.24 11.02
CA ASP A 18 -8.70 -1.93 10.53
C ASP A 18 -8.02 -2.11 9.18
N LEU A 19 -8.84 -2.32 8.16
CA LEU A 19 -8.33 -2.56 6.82
C LEU A 19 -7.58 -1.33 6.30
N VAL A 20 -8.15 -0.14 6.53
CA VAL A 20 -7.50 1.09 6.08
C VAL A 20 -6.14 1.27 6.73
N GLY A 21 -6.07 1.04 8.05
CA GLY A 21 -4.80 1.15 8.76
C GLY A 21 -3.78 0.14 8.28
N ALA A 22 -4.22 -1.09 7.98
CA ALA A 22 -3.31 -2.12 7.46
C ALA A 22 -2.76 -1.73 6.10
N ILE A 23 -3.61 -1.18 5.24
CA ILE A 23 -3.20 -0.72 3.91
C ILE A 23 -2.21 0.43 4.05
N GLU A 24 -2.53 1.40 4.89
CA GLU A 24 -1.66 2.56 5.05
C GLU A 24 -0.32 2.18 5.65
N SER A 25 -0.30 1.25 6.59
CA SER A 25 0.95 0.75 7.15
C SER A 25 1.80 0.04 6.10
N ALA A 26 1.17 -0.78 5.28
CA ALA A 26 1.89 -1.49 4.22
C ALA A 26 2.44 -0.51 3.18
N LEU A 27 1.66 0.50 2.83
CA LEU A 27 2.12 1.50 1.86
C LEU A 27 3.24 2.35 2.41
N ALA A 28 3.21 2.65 3.70
CA ALA A 28 4.25 3.45 4.34
C ALA A 28 5.62 2.79 4.24
N GLU A 29 5.67 1.47 4.16
CA GLU A 29 6.92 0.75 3.97
C GLU A 29 7.47 0.92 2.56
N GLN A 30 6.62 1.27 1.61
CA GLN A 30 7.02 1.46 0.21
C GLN A 30 7.37 2.90 -0.10
N GLY A 31 6.82 3.84 0.66
CA GLY A 31 7.01 5.26 0.44
C GLY A 31 5.87 6.02 1.06
N GLU A 32 5.75 7.30 0.71
CA GLU A 32 4.66 8.13 1.21
C GLU A 32 3.46 7.96 0.28
N PRO A 33 2.34 7.42 0.76
CA PRO A 33 1.19 7.21 -0.10
C PRO A 33 0.52 8.53 -0.47
N LEU A 34 0.27 8.71 -1.75
CA LEU A 34 -0.46 9.86 -2.28
C LEU A 34 -1.93 9.53 -2.47
N ARG A 35 -2.21 8.35 -3.00
CA ARG A 35 -3.56 7.86 -3.20
C ARG A 35 -3.52 6.36 -3.39
N TRP A 36 -4.61 5.71 -3.06
CA TRP A 36 -4.72 4.27 -3.26
C TRP A 36 -6.19 3.87 -3.37
N ALA A 37 -6.40 2.68 -3.89
CA ALA A 37 -7.73 2.12 -4.01
C ALA A 37 -7.64 0.62 -3.96
N ILE A 38 -8.71 0.01 -3.43
CA ILE A 38 -8.88 -1.44 -3.51
C ILE A 38 -9.50 -1.73 -4.87
N THR A 39 -8.80 -2.49 -5.69
CA THR A 39 -9.23 -2.76 -7.05
C THR A 39 -9.81 -4.15 -7.23
N GLN A 40 -9.56 -5.05 -6.30
CA GLN A 40 -10.08 -6.40 -6.37
C GLN A 40 -10.11 -7.01 -4.98
N VAL A 41 -11.15 -7.80 -4.72
CA VAL A 41 -11.25 -8.57 -3.49
C VAL A 41 -11.43 -10.03 -3.87
N ASN A 42 -10.60 -10.90 -3.29
CA ASN A 42 -10.70 -12.33 -3.48
C ASN A 42 -11.17 -12.96 -2.17
N SER A 43 -12.43 -13.33 -2.11
CA SER A 43 -13.01 -13.88 -0.88
C SER A 43 -12.54 -15.30 -0.60
N ASP A 44 -12.14 -16.04 -1.61
CA ASP A 44 -11.64 -17.40 -1.42
C ASP A 44 -10.31 -17.40 -0.69
N ASN A 45 -9.43 -16.48 -1.04
CA ASN A 45 -8.11 -16.35 -0.41
C ASN A 45 -8.11 -15.32 0.71
N GLN A 46 -9.21 -14.60 0.87
CA GLN A 46 -9.32 -13.50 1.84
C GLN A 46 -8.21 -12.49 1.66
N THR A 47 -8.06 -12.03 0.43
CA THR A 47 -7.08 -11.00 0.10
C THR A 47 -7.74 -9.87 -0.66
N ALA A 48 -7.15 -8.69 -0.54
CA ALA A 48 -7.56 -7.53 -1.31
C ALA A 48 -6.35 -7.03 -2.09
N THR A 49 -6.57 -6.68 -3.35
CA THR A 49 -5.54 -6.06 -4.17
C THR A 49 -5.69 -4.55 -4.04
N VAL A 50 -4.60 -3.90 -3.67
CA VAL A 50 -4.54 -2.46 -3.51
C VAL A 50 -3.58 -1.90 -4.54
N GLU A 51 -4.05 -0.94 -5.33
CA GLU A 51 -3.19 -0.20 -6.25
C GLU A 51 -3.00 1.19 -5.68
N ALA A 52 -1.76 1.64 -5.67
CA ALA A 52 -1.42 2.87 -5.00
C ALA A 52 -0.34 3.65 -5.75
N VAL A 53 -0.35 4.94 -5.53
CA VAL A 53 0.74 5.81 -5.98
C VAL A 53 1.45 6.29 -4.72
N VAL A 54 2.74 6.04 -4.66
CA VAL A 54 3.57 6.45 -3.54
C VAL A 54 4.74 7.28 -4.05
N THR A 55 5.26 8.14 -3.18
CA THR A 55 6.47 8.88 -3.48
C THR A 55 7.59 8.37 -2.59
N THR A 56 8.78 8.32 -3.16
CA THR A 56 9.98 8.02 -2.39
C THR A 56 10.92 9.20 -2.49
N HIS A 57 11.62 9.47 -1.41
CA HIS A 57 12.63 10.50 -1.40
C HIS A 57 13.97 9.88 -1.71
N VAL A 58 14.66 10.47 -2.66
CA VAL A 58 16.06 10.17 -2.84
C VAL A 58 16.78 10.91 -1.74
N ASN A 59 17.51 10.18 -0.92
CA ASN A 59 18.16 10.79 0.22
C ASN A 59 19.46 11.46 -0.21
N SER A 60 19.31 12.54 -0.94
CA SER A 60 20.45 13.20 -1.54
C SER A 60 21.28 13.98 -0.53
N GLU A 61 20.73 14.29 0.62
CA GLU A 61 21.50 14.99 1.65
C GLU A 61 22.58 14.12 2.27
N LEU A 62 22.58 12.84 1.97
CA LEU A 62 23.65 11.96 2.39
C LEU A 62 24.84 11.99 1.46
N LEU A 63 24.71 12.66 0.37
CA LEU A 63 25.78 12.74 -0.61
C LEU A 63 26.78 13.84 -0.26
#